data_d4b6488f626db4b204d5170cc929f163
#
_entry.id   d4b6488f626db4b204d5170cc929f163
#
_cell.length_a   1.000
_cell.length_b   1.000
_cell.length_c   1.000
_cell.angle_alpha   90.00
_cell.angle_beta   90.00
_cell.angle_gamma   90.00
#
_symmetry.space_group_name_H-M   'P 1'
#
loop_
_entity.id
_entity.type
_entity.pdbx_description
1 polymer ?
#
loop_
_entity_poly.entity_id
_entity_poly.type
_entity_poly.pdbx_seq_one_letter_code
_entity_poly.pdbx_strand_id
1 'polypeptide(L)'
;MRFRRQEAFRYQFGQPLSCTFCIVHPDGKQEKAGNAHIHDISPHGMKLEIPMHIPVQNDDQKIEVTFTLNDVTFRFYGRIVWGKLFARTYYYGVRLLISDEQEEMLVREIKRHAALRRKR
;
A
#
# COMPACT_ATOMS: atom_id res chain seq x y z
N MET A 1 24.46 10.91 -2.82
CA MET A 1 23.89 10.78 -2.89
C MET A 1 23.11 10.28 -3.05
N ARG A 2 22.71 9.92 -3.17
CA ARG A 2 22.08 9.54 -3.36
C ARG A 2 21.09 9.14 -3.25
N PHE A 3 20.32 8.95 -2.98
CA PHE A 3 19.45 8.77 -2.84
C PHE A 3 18.32 8.84 -3.09
N ARG A 4 17.94 9.28 -2.80
CA ARG A 4 16.72 9.60 -3.27
C ARG A 4 16.26 8.84 -4.42
N ARG A 5 17.02 8.12 -4.91
CA ARG A 5 16.71 7.33 -5.96
C ARG A 5 15.71 6.33 -5.68
N GLN A 6 15.56 5.88 -4.49
CA GLN A 6 14.60 4.91 -4.15
C GLN A 6 13.24 5.32 -4.41
N GLU A 7 12.98 6.58 -4.32
CA GLU A 7 11.65 7.01 -4.50
C GLU A 7 11.22 6.98 -5.91
N ALA A 8 12.16 6.83 -6.82
CA ALA A 8 11.81 6.71 -8.20
C ALA A 8 11.31 5.32 -8.55
N PHE A 9 11.54 4.35 -7.68
CA PHE A 9 11.12 3.00 -7.96
C PHE A 9 9.69 2.82 -7.47
N ARG A 10 8.75 3.00 -8.38
CA ARG A 10 7.35 2.87 -8.05
C ARG A 10 6.69 2.01 -9.12
N TYR A 11 6.13 0.90 -8.69
CA TYR A 11 5.56 -0.06 -9.60
C TYR A 11 4.06 0.18 -9.72
N GLN A 12 3.60 0.40 -10.92
CA GLN A 12 2.18 0.61 -11.18
C GLN A 12 1.58 -0.68 -11.68
N PHE A 13 0.49 -1.09 -11.06
CA PHE A 13 -0.24 -2.25 -11.52
C PHE A 13 -1.09 -1.81 -12.69
N GLY A 14 -1.00 -2.53 -13.81
CA GLY A 14 -1.83 -2.20 -14.95
C GLY A 14 -3.29 -2.26 -14.57
N GLN A 15 -3.64 -3.31 -13.86
CA GLN A 15 -4.95 -3.43 -13.27
C GLN A 15 -4.75 -3.37 -11.75
N PRO A 16 -5.43 -2.46 -11.06
CA PRO A 16 -5.19 -2.33 -9.62
C PRO A 16 -5.34 -3.65 -8.89
N LEU A 17 -4.49 -3.84 -7.89
CA LEU A 17 -4.44 -5.08 -7.14
C LEU A 17 -5.41 -5.03 -5.97
N SER A 18 -6.28 -6.03 -5.86
CA SER A 18 -7.23 -6.08 -4.76
C SER A 18 -6.52 -6.32 -3.44
N CYS A 19 -7.02 -5.70 -2.39
CA CYS A 19 -6.46 -5.88 -1.06
C CYS A 19 -7.55 -5.64 -0.03
N THR A 20 -7.22 -5.92 1.23
CA THR A 20 -8.10 -5.57 2.34
C THR A 20 -7.34 -4.63 3.26
N PHE A 21 -8.08 -3.87 4.03
CA PHE A 21 -7.46 -2.93 4.95
C PHE A 21 -8.28 -2.83 6.23
N CYS A 22 -7.66 -2.34 7.27
CA CYS A 22 -8.38 -1.88 8.44
C CYS A 22 -7.57 -0.78 9.11
N ILE A 23 -8.26 0.07 9.84
CA ILE A 23 -7.63 1.14 10.60
C ILE A 23 -7.36 0.61 11.99
N VAL A 24 -6.14 0.81 12.48
CA VAL A 24 -5.72 0.31 13.77
C VAL A 24 -5.38 1.51 14.66
N HIS A 25 -6.06 1.58 15.80
CA HIS A 25 -5.83 2.66 16.74
C HIS A 25 -4.72 2.29 17.71
N PRO A 26 -4.18 3.26 18.45
CA PRO A 26 -3.06 2.98 19.36
C PRO A 26 -3.37 1.91 20.38
N ASP A 27 -4.62 1.75 20.78
CA ASP A 27 -4.98 0.74 21.75
C ASP A 27 -5.20 -0.63 21.12
N GLY A 28 -4.95 -0.75 19.81
CA GLY A 28 -5.09 -2.01 19.12
C GLY A 28 -6.46 -2.25 18.52
N LYS A 29 -7.41 -1.39 18.78
CA LYS A 29 -8.73 -1.57 18.21
C LYS A 29 -8.72 -1.31 16.72
N GLN A 30 -9.47 -2.12 16.00
CA GLN A 30 -9.56 -2.03 14.56
C GLN A 30 -10.94 -1.52 14.17
N GLU A 31 -10.97 -0.70 13.14
CA GLU A 31 -12.24 -0.25 12.60
C GLU A 31 -12.11 0.08 11.14
N LYS A 32 -13.22 0.36 10.51
CA LYS A 32 -13.27 0.75 9.09
C LYS A 32 -12.56 -0.25 8.20
N ALA A 33 -12.78 -1.53 8.49
CA ALA A 33 -12.20 -2.58 7.66
C ALA A 33 -12.99 -2.73 6.38
N GLY A 34 -12.32 -3.14 5.31
CA GLY A 34 -13.00 -3.34 4.06
C GLY A 34 -12.05 -3.70 2.94
N ASN A 35 -12.57 -3.62 1.72
CA ASN A 35 -11.80 -3.92 0.53
C ASN A 35 -11.28 -2.64 -0.09
N ALA A 36 -10.15 -2.76 -0.76
CA ALA A 36 -9.51 -1.63 -1.39
C ALA A 36 -8.72 -2.12 -2.59
N HIS A 37 -8.08 -1.19 -3.29
CA HIS A 37 -7.26 -1.53 -4.45
C HIS A 37 -5.96 -0.77 -4.37
N ILE A 38 -4.86 -1.46 -4.69
CA ILE A 38 -3.54 -0.84 -4.74
C ILE A 38 -3.26 -0.47 -6.19
N HIS A 39 -3.05 0.82 -6.44
CA HIS A 39 -2.75 1.30 -7.78
C HIS A 39 -1.26 1.26 -8.07
N ASP A 40 -0.45 1.61 -7.10
CA ASP A 40 0.99 1.51 -7.25
C ASP A 40 1.62 1.26 -5.89
N ILE A 41 2.85 0.77 -5.91
CA ILE A 41 3.55 0.42 -4.69
C ILE A 41 5.05 0.60 -4.87
N SER A 42 5.71 0.98 -3.80
CA SER A 42 7.17 1.06 -3.76
C SER A 42 7.58 0.56 -2.38
N PRO A 43 8.88 0.42 -2.12
CA PRO A 43 9.31 0.01 -0.78
C PRO A 43 8.91 0.96 0.33
N HIS A 44 8.58 2.19 -0.01
CA HIS A 44 8.27 3.19 1.00
C HIS A 44 6.82 3.59 1.06
N GLY A 45 6.01 3.22 0.08
CA GLY A 45 4.63 3.65 0.11
C GLY A 45 3.78 2.99 -0.94
N MET A 46 2.48 3.26 -0.86
CA MET A 46 1.55 2.76 -1.85
C MET A 46 0.41 3.75 -2.02
N LYS A 47 -0.25 3.66 -3.16
CA LYS A 47 -1.43 4.46 -3.44
C LYS A 47 -2.63 3.52 -3.40
N LEU A 48 -3.55 3.78 -2.49
CA LEU A 48 -4.74 2.97 -2.30
C LEU A 48 -5.97 3.70 -2.80
N GLU A 49 -6.89 2.94 -3.32
CA GLU A 49 -8.23 3.44 -3.61
C GLU A 49 -9.17 2.74 -2.65
N ILE A 50 -9.89 3.51 -1.84
CA ILE A 50 -10.80 2.98 -0.83
C ILE A 50 -12.13 3.67 -1.02
N PRO A 51 -13.23 2.93 -1.15
CA PRO A 51 -14.53 3.55 -1.41
C PRO A 51 -15.19 4.07 -0.13
N MET A 52 -14.42 4.68 0.74
CA MET A 52 -14.98 5.32 1.92
C MET A 52 -14.03 6.39 2.43
N HIS A 53 -14.58 7.36 3.11
CA HIS A 53 -13.79 8.46 3.65
C HIS A 53 -13.09 8.04 4.93
N ILE A 54 -11.79 8.23 4.98
CA ILE A 54 -10.99 7.97 6.17
C ILE A 54 -10.25 9.25 6.49
N PRO A 55 -10.50 9.85 7.63
CA PRO A 55 -9.83 11.11 7.96
C PRO A 55 -8.33 10.93 8.04
N VAL A 56 -7.62 11.82 7.39
CA VAL A 56 -6.16 11.83 7.44
C VAL A 56 -5.81 12.76 8.60
N GLN A 57 -5.60 12.18 9.79
CA GLN A 57 -5.34 13.07 10.84
C GLN A 57 -4.42 12.49 11.80
N ASN A 58 -4.23 11.97 12.59
CA ASN A 58 -3.18 12.02 13.52
C ASN A 58 -2.24 10.89 13.38
N ASP A 59 -1.13 11.02 14.03
CA ASP A 59 -0.02 10.16 13.85
C ASP A 59 -0.13 8.85 14.58
N ASP A 60 -1.11 8.71 15.43
CA ASP A 60 -1.21 7.50 16.22
C ASP A 60 -2.00 6.42 15.53
N GLN A 61 -2.65 6.75 14.45
CA GLN A 61 -3.51 5.83 13.75
C GLN A 61 -2.76 5.19 12.61
N LYS A 62 -2.86 3.88 12.50
CA LYS A 62 -2.20 3.16 11.42
C LYS A 62 -3.21 2.48 10.54
N ILE A 63 -2.80 2.16 9.33
CA ILE A 63 -3.61 1.35 8.45
C ILE A 63 -2.87 0.03 8.24
N GLU A 64 -3.61 -1.06 8.30
CA GLU A 64 -3.05 -2.37 8.02
C GLU A 64 -3.58 -2.81 6.67
N VAL A 65 -2.70 -3.17 5.74
CA VAL A 65 -3.08 -3.56 4.39
C VAL A 65 -2.58 -4.97 4.15
N THR A 66 -3.49 -5.83 3.67
CA THR A 66 -3.16 -7.21 3.36
C THR A 66 -3.43 -7.47 1.89
N PHE A 67 -2.45 -8.00 1.20
CA PHE A 67 -2.59 -8.28 -0.22
C PHE A 67 -1.72 -9.47 -0.61
N THR A 68 -2.05 -10.08 -1.74
CA THR A 68 -1.31 -11.23 -2.24
C THR A 68 -0.71 -10.88 -3.60
N LEU A 69 0.57 -11.15 -3.74
CA LEU A 69 1.29 -10.87 -4.97
C LEU A 69 2.07 -12.13 -5.33
N ASN A 70 1.79 -12.73 -6.48
CA ASN A 70 2.44 -13.97 -6.93
C ASN A 70 2.35 -15.07 -5.87
N ASP A 71 1.18 -15.23 -5.27
CA ASP A 71 0.97 -16.25 -4.24
C ASP A 71 1.66 -16.00 -2.91
N VAL A 72 2.29 -14.83 -2.74
CA VAL A 72 2.86 -14.44 -1.45
C VAL A 72 1.96 -13.40 -0.82
N THR A 73 1.51 -13.67 0.39
CA THR A 73 0.63 -12.75 1.10
C THR A 73 1.45 -11.84 2.00
N PHE A 74 1.23 -10.55 1.82
CA PHE A 74 1.88 -9.52 2.62
C PHE A 74 0.85 -8.86 3.52
N ARG A 75 1.30 -8.50 4.72
CA ARG A 75 0.49 -7.75 5.65
C ARG A 75 1.37 -6.64 6.19
N PHE A 76 1.11 -5.43 5.77
CA PHE A 76 1.94 -4.29 6.11
C PHE A 76 1.16 -3.26 6.89
N TYR A 77 1.85 -2.57 7.79
CA TYR A 77 1.29 -1.42 8.46
C TYR A 77 1.84 -0.16 7.80
N GLY A 78 1.06 0.88 7.84
CA GLY A 78 1.48 2.15 7.30
C GLY A 78 0.72 3.30 7.93
N ARG A 79 1.03 4.50 7.45
CA ARG A 79 0.32 5.71 7.85
C ARG A 79 -0.21 6.40 6.63
N ILE A 80 -1.45 6.87 6.70
CA ILE A 80 -2.02 7.62 5.60
C ILE A 80 -1.46 9.03 5.66
N VAL A 81 -0.80 9.45 4.59
CA VAL A 81 -0.16 10.76 4.57
C VAL A 81 -0.89 11.78 3.73
N TRP A 82 -1.79 11.34 2.86
CA TRP A 82 -2.67 12.26 2.14
C TRP A 82 -3.90 11.49 1.67
N GLY A 83 -4.97 12.24 1.42
CA GLY A 83 -6.19 11.67 0.90
C GLY A 83 -6.82 12.64 -0.08
N LYS A 84 -7.56 12.11 -1.05
CA LYS A 84 -8.17 12.93 -2.07
C LYS A 84 -9.42 12.25 -2.62
N LEU A 85 -10.51 13.00 -2.66
CA LEU A 85 -11.72 12.51 -3.29
C LEU A 85 -11.60 12.71 -4.80
N PHE A 86 -11.88 11.67 -5.56
CA PHE A 86 -11.82 11.78 -7.00
C PHE A 86 -12.98 10.98 -7.57
N ALA A 87 -13.86 11.65 -8.30
CA ALA A 87 -15.07 11.04 -8.79
C ALA A 87 -15.88 10.53 -7.60
N ARG A 88 -16.10 9.23 -7.49
CA ARG A 88 -16.91 8.70 -6.42
C ARG A 88 -16.13 7.87 -5.45
N THR A 89 -14.83 7.98 -5.49
CA THR A 89 -13.99 7.15 -4.62
C THR A 89 -12.89 8.03 -4.05
N TYR A 90 -12.14 7.47 -3.12
CA TYR A 90 -11.07 8.21 -2.47
C TYR A 90 -9.75 7.54 -2.75
N TYR A 91 -8.72 8.34 -2.96
CA TYR A 91 -7.36 7.85 -3.09
C TYR A 91 -6.56 8.29 -1.88
N TYR A 92 -5.72 7.41 -1.39
CA TYR A 92 -4.89 7.68 -0.22
C TYR A 92 -3.46 7.31 -0.50
N GLY A 93 -2.55 8.17 -0.07
CA GLY A 93 -1.14 7.84 -0.10
C GLY A 93 -0.77 7.27 1.27
N VAL A 94 -0.13 6.12 1.27
CA VAL A 94 0.24 5.44 2.50
C VAL A 94 1.75 5.31 2.55
N ARG A 95 2.34 5.71 3.67
CA ARG A 95 3.76 5.51 3.91
C ARG A 95 3.90 4.18 4.65
N LEU A 96 4.66 3.27 4.10
CA LEU A 96 4.80 1.95 4.70
C LEU A 96 5.78 1.97 5.86
N LEU A 97 5.43 1.22 6.90
CA LEU A 97 6.26 1.05 8.08
C LEU A 97 6.71 -0.40 8.10
N ILE A 98 7.71 -0.71 7.29
CA ILE A 98 8.14 -2.10 7.13
C ILE A 98 9.63 -2.21 7.39
N SER A 99 10.05 -3.42 7.74
CA SER A 99 11.45 -3.69 8.01
C SER A 99 12.22 -3.87 6.72
N ASP A 100 13.55 -3.90 6.84
CA ASP A 100 14.39 -4.14 5.68
C ASP A 100 14.10 -5.49 5.06
N GLU A 101 13.82 -6.49 5.87
CA GLU A 101 13.50 -7.81 5.35
C GLU A 101 12.20 -7.81 4.58
N GLN A 102 11.21 -7.11 5.11
CA GLN A 102 9.94 -7.00 4.41
C GLN A 102 10.11 -6.26 3.10
N GLU A 103 10.94 -5.24 3.12
CA GLU A 103 11.21 -4.47 1.91
C GLU A 103 11.86 -5.35 0.85
N GLU A 104 12.83 -6.17 1.24
CA GLU A 104 13.48 -7.06 0.29
C GLU A 104 12.52 -8.06 -0.31
N MET A 105 11.65 -8.63 0.51
CA MET A 105 10.67 -9.56 0.01
C MET A 105 9.72 -8.90 -0.95
N LEU A 106 9.30 -7.70 -0.63
CA LEU A 106 8.38 -6.96 -1.48
C LEU A 106 9.03 -6.68 -2.84
N VAL A 107 10.25 -6.18 -2.83
CA VAL A 107 10.94 -5.84 -4.09
C VAL A 107 11.09 -7.08 -4.95
N ARG A 108 11.44 -8.21 -4.33
CA ARG A 108 11.58 -9.46 -5.06
C ARG A 108 10.30 -9.83 -5.78
N GLU A 109 9.17 -9.73 -5.08
CA GLU A 109 7.90 -10.11 -5.68
C GLU A 109 7.41 -9.11 -6.70
N ILE A 110 7.75 -7.83 -6.53
CA ILE A 110 7.42 -6.84 -7.54
C ILE A 110 8.17 -7.14 -8.83
N LYS A 111 9.46 -7.44 -8.73
CA LYS A 111 10.24 -7.76 -9.91
C LYS A 111 9.73 -9.00 -10.60
N ARG A 112 9.32 -9.99 -9.81
CA ARG A 112 8.78 -11.22 -10.34
C ARG A 112 7.46 -10.96 -11.06
N HIS A 113 6.61 -10.15 -10.48
CA HIS A 113 5.34 -9.81 -11.07
C HIS A 113 5.54 -9.07 -12.40
N ALA A 114 6.49 -8.13 -12.42
CA ALA A 114 6.79 -7.39 -13.63
C ALA A 114 7.30 -8.31 -14.73
N ALA A 115 8.14 -9.28 -14.37
CA ALA A 115 8.66 -10.23 -15.34
C ALA A 115 7.55 -11.11 -15.90
N LEU A 116 6.63 -11.55 -15.06
CA LEU A 116 5.53 -12.38 -15.52
C LEU A 116 4.61 -11.62 -16.45
N ARG A 117 4.40 -10.35 -16.21
CA ARG A 117 3.57 -9.54 -17.08
C ARG A 117 4.20 -9.38 -18.45
N ARG A 118 5.51 -9.26 -18.51
CA ARG A 118 6.17 -9.07 -19.79
C ARG A 118 6.13 -10.29 -20.67
N LYS A 119 5.89 -11.45 -20.10
CA LYS A 119 5.83 -12.66 -20.88
C LYS A 119 4.51 -12.86 -21.61
N ARG A 120 3.55 -12.00 -21.37
CA ARG A 120 2.26 -12.14 -22.02
C ARG A 120 2.20 -11.48 -23.38
#